data_d8c4a4bc5f88bb8ae4854c3196b49b4a
#
_entry.id   d8c4a4bc5f88bb8ae4854c3196b49b4a
#
_cell.length_a   1.000
_cell.length_b   1.000
_cell.length_c   1.000
_cell.angle_alpha   90.00
_cell.angle_beta   90.00
_cell.angle_gamma   90.00
#
_symmetry.space_group_name_H-M   'P 1'
#
loop_
_entity.id
_entity.type
_entity.pdbx_description
1 polymer ?
#
loop_
_entity_poly.entity_id
_entity_poly.type
_entity_poly.pdbx_seq_one_letter_code
_entity_poly.pdbx_strand_id
1 'polypeptide(L)'
;LEPYTASPQVDLRLQQGVSRTVTIQGAVAQPGPYEIDRTSTRLLEMLAHAGGVTMEPERLEVAIRRDGATAAEMLEDIYAEPGLNVALRPGDLVLLTPLRQRFLVLGASGRQAQIPFPTREVSLLQAIAAAGGLEDFTADPKGVFVFRRERRAQAEALLEGPEPEGLPPGPGRPVVYRLDLTQPGALFVGERFRIRDGDAIFITNAPFTELRKILQVFNSVLVPVQTTTTIAQ
;
A
#
# COMPACT_ATOMS: atom_id res chain seq x y z
N LEU A 1 -18.41 3.92 -80.00
CA LEU A 1 -18.81 3.24 -78.73
C LEU A 1 -17.60 2.51 -78.21
N GLU A 2 -16.87 3.08 -77.26
CA GLU A 2 -15.73 2.44 -76.62
C GLU A 2 -16.22 1.39 -75.60
N PRO A 3 -15.54 0.23 -75.52
CA PRO A 3 -15.87 -0.76 -74.52
C PRO A 3 -15.36 -0.34 -73.17
N TYR A 4 -16.24 -0.31 -72.20
CA TYR A 4 -15.93 -0.16 -70.78
C TYR A 4 -14.96 -1.27 -70.34
N THR A 5 -13.83 -0.92 -69.75
CA THR A 5 -12.86 -1.86 -69.19
C THR A 5 -13.45 -2.49 -67.94
N ALA A 6 -13.73 -3.78 -68.03
CA ALA A 6 -14.33 -4.59 -66.96
C ALA A 6 -13.26 -5.13 -65.99
N SER A 7 -12.47 -4.28 -65.39
CA SER A 7 -11.58 -4.67 -64.28
C SER A 7 -11.36 -3.50 -63.35
N PRO A 8 -12.28 -3.19 -62.43
CA PRO A 8 -12.00 -2.23 -61.41
C PRO A 8 -10.91 -2.76 -60.48
N GLN A 9 -9.73 -2.17 -60.49
CA GLN A 9 -8.74 -2.36 -59.44
C GLN A 9 -9.22 -1.62 -58.20
N VAL A 10 -9.74 -2.38 -57.22
CA VAL A 10 -10.11 -1.82 -55.93
C VAL A 10 -8.89 -2.01 -55.01
N ASP A 11 -8.19 -0.91 -54.71
CA ASP A 11 -7.14 -0.89 -53.67
C ASP A 11 -7.82 -0.65 -52.30
N LEU A 12 -8.05 -1.72 -51.56
CA LEU A 12 -8.55 -1.68 -50.19
C LEU A 12 -7.41 -1.41 -49.26
N ARG A 13 -7.18 -0.15 -48.91
CA ARG A 13 -6.30 0.24 -47.78
C ARG A 13 -7.09 0.17 -46.49
N LEU A 14 -6.72 -0.77 -45.65
CA LEU A 14 -7.17 -0.77 -44.24
C LEU A 14 -6.60 0.48 -43.57
N GLN A 15 -7.40 1.52 -43.41
CA GLN A 15 -7.05 2.62 -42.50
C GLN A 15 -7.10 2.05 -41.07
N GLN A 16 -6.00 2.21 -40.33
CA GLN A 16 -5.91 1.85 -38.91
C GLN A 16 -7.09 2.49 -38.17
N GLY A 17 -8.01 1.67 -37.71
CA GLY A 17 -9.14 2.15 -36.93
C GLY A 17 -8.65 2.52 -35.52
N VAL A 18 -8.86 3.75 -35.12
CA VAL A 18 -8.56 4.31 -33.76
C VAL A 18 -9.18 3.50 -32.61
N SER A 19 -10.00 2.49 -32.91
CA SER A 19 -10.82 1.74 -31.95
C SER A 19 -10.18 0.48 -31.35
N ARG A 20 -8.90 0.18 -31.63
CA ARG A 20 -8.25 -1.05 -31.12
C ARG A 20 -7.06 -0.77 -30.20
N THR A 21 -7.08 0.34 -29.51
CA THR A 21 -5.98 0.74 -28.64
C THR A 21 -6.36 0.64 -27.17
N VAL A 22 -5.39 0.28 -26.33
CA VAL A 22 -5.39 0.49 -24.89
C VAL A 22 -4.40 1.60 -24.58
N THR A 23 -4.67 2.36 -23.51
CA THR A 23 -3.75 3.41 -23.04
C THR A 23 -3.06 2.93 -21.78
N ILE A 24 -1.73 2.97 -21.75
CA ILE A 24 -0.94 2.64 -20.57
C ILE A 24 -0.31 3.92 -20.02
N GLN A 25 -0.45 4.16 -18.72
CA GLN A 25 0.05 5.34 -18.02
C GLN A 25 0.69 4.99 -16.68
N GLY A 26 1.51 5.90 -16.17
CA GLY A 26 2.15 5.78 -14.85
C GLY A 26 3.55 5.18 -14.92
N ALA A 27 3.87 4.28 -14.00
CA ALA A 27 5.22 3.76 -13.79
C ALA A 27 5.62 2.66 -14.80
N VAL A 28 5.57 2.98 -16.08
CA VAL A 28 6.06 2.15 -17.20
C VAL A 28 7.15 2.88 -17.97
N ALA A 29 8.01 2.15 -18.66
CA ALA A 29 9.12 2.75 -19.40
C ALA A 29 8.65 3.65 -20.56
N GLN A 30 7.57 3.26 -21.24
CA GLN A 30 7.01 4.00 -22.37
C GLN A 30 5.49 4.13 -22.21
N PRO A 31 5.00 5.16 -21.51
CA PRO A 31 3.56 5.41 -21.42
C PRO A 31 3.01 5.89 -22.77
N GLY A 32 1.80 5.43 -23.12
CA GLY A 32 1.16 5.79 -24.38
C GLY A 32 0.02 4.86 -24.79
N PRO A 33 -0.57 5.10 -25.97
CA PRO A 33 -1.53 4.22 -26.58
C PRO A 33 -0.82 3.03 -27.27
N TYR A 34 -1.36 1.83 -27.10
CA TYR A 34 -0.86 0.59 -27.70
C TYR A 34 -1.97 -0.13 -28.44
N GLU A 35 -1.67 -0.62 -29.63
CA GLU A 35 -2.62 -1.44 -30.39
C GLU A 35 -2.73 -2.84 -29.80
N ILE A 36 -3.95 -3.35 -29.70
CA ILE A 36 -4.21 -4.73 -29.35
C ILE A 36 -4.11 -5.56 -30.63
N ASP A 37 -3.17 -6.47 -30.67
CA ASP A 37 -3.04 -7.49 -31.71
C ASP A 37 -3.34 -8.90 -31.16
N ARG A 38 -3.14 -9.95 -32.00
CA ARG A 38 -3.39 -11.33 -31.58
C ARG A 38 -2.36 -11.85 -30.58
N THR A 39 -1.21 -11.18 -30.45
CA THR A 39 -0.06 -11.60 -29.64
C THR A 39 0.05 -10.79 -28.34
N SER A 40 -0.62 -9.63 -28.25
CA SER A 40 -0.55 -8.72 -27.11
C SER A 40 -1.96 -8.34 -26.61
N THR A 41 -2.69 -9.35 -26.16
CA THR A 41 -4.06 -9.14 -25.66
C THR A 41 -4.15 -9.11 -24.15
N ARG A 42 -3.15 -9.62 -23.44
CA ARG A 42 -3.17 -9.66 -21.97
C ARG A 42 -2.34 -8.56 -21.35
N LEU A 43 -2.66 -8.24 -20.11
CA LEU A 43 -2.07 -7.13 -19.36
C LEU A 43 -0.53 -7.22 -19.30
N LEU A 44 0.04 -8.36 -18.90
CA LEU A 44 1.51 -8.51 -18.77
C LEU A 44 2.24 -8.42 -20.11
N GLU A 45 1.66 -8.96 -21.16
CA GLU A 45 2.22 -8.85 -22.52
C GLU A 45 2.24 -7.39 -22.99
N MET A 46 1.17 -6.66 -22.67
CA MET A 46 1.05 -5.25 -23.03
C MET A 46 2.02 -4.38 -22.21
N LEU A 47 2.24 -4.70 -20.93
CA LEU A 47 3.27 -4.03 -20.11
C LEU A 47 4.67 -4.30 -20.66
N ALA A 48 4.94 -5.53 -21.15
CA ALA A 48 6.21 -5.82 -21.80
C ALA A 48 6.40 -5.00 -23.10
N HIS A 49 5.35 -4.83 -23.90
CA HIS A 49 5.38 -3.95 -25.08
C HIS A 49 5.61 -2.48 -24.71
N ALA A 50 5.14 -2.05 -23.54
CA ALA A 50 5.42 -0.70 -23.00
C ALA A 50 6.84 -0.56 -22.40
N GLY A 51 7.73 -1.54 -22.65
CA GLY A 51 9.10 -1.54 -22.17
C GLY A 51 9.28 -1.98 -20.73
N GLY A 52 8.23 -2.56 -20.11
CA GLY A 52 8.23 -3.01 -18.73
C GLY A 52 7.92 -1.90 -17.73
N VAL A 53 7.96 -2.26 -16.45
CA VAL A 53 7.72 -1.34 -15.33
C VAL A 53 9.02 -0.69 -14.87
N THR A 54 8.92 0.51 -14.27
CA THR A 54 10.08 1.31 -13.82
C THR A 54 10.39 1.15 -12.34
N MET A 55 9.60 0.35 -11.62
CA MET A 55 9.73 0.10 -10.18
C MET A 55 9.49 -1.38 -9.89
N GLU A 56 9.83 -1.80 -8.68
CA GLU A 56 9.61 -3.16 -8.19
C GLU A 56 8.11 -3.49 -8.17
N PRO A 57 7.70 -4.72 -8.59
CA PRO A 57 6.29 -5.12 -8.67
C PRO A 57 5.53 -5.00 -7.34
N GLU A 58 6.20 -5.25 -6.21
CA GLU A 58 5.66 -5.19 -4.85
C GLU A 58 5.23 -3.76 -4.44
N ARG A 59 5.66 -2.77 -5.21
CA ARG A 59 5.39 -1.35 -4.97
C ARG A 59 4.44 -0.73 -5.97
N LEU A 60 3.91 -1.51 -6.91
CA LEU A 60 3.05 -1.04 -7.98
C LEU A 60 1.65 -1.61 -7.88
N GLU A 61 0.65 -0.73 -7.84
CA GLU A 61 -0.75 -1.05 -8.08
C GLU A 61 -1.06 -0.83 -9.55
N VAL A 62 -1.70 -1.80 -10.18
CA VAL A 62 -2.21 -1.72 -11.54
C VAL A 62 -3.72 -1.57 -11.50
N ALA A 63 -4.22 -0.44 -11.94
CA ALA A 63 -5.65 -0.19 -12.10
C ALA A 63 -6.04 -0.26 -13.57
N ILE A 64 -7.07 -1.03 -13.88
CA ILE A 64 -7.70 -1.10 -15.21
C ILE A 64 -9.05 -0.41 -15.13
N ARG A 65 -9.22 0.63 -15.91
CA ARG A 65 -10.50 1.32 -16.06
C ARG A 65 -11.14 0.96 -17.40
N ARG A 66 -12.33 0.39 -17.33
CA ARG A 66 -13.15 -0.07 -18.45
C ARG A 66 -14.60 0.35 -18.25
N ASP A 67 -15.23 1.01 -19.21
CA ASP A 67 -16.65 1.38 -19.20
C ASP A 67 -17.10 2.07 -17.89
N GLY A 68 -16.25 2.91 -17.31
CA GLY A 68 -16.49 3.61 -16.05
C GLY A 68 -16.24 2.79 -14.77
N ALA A 69 -16.06 1.48 -14.87
CA ALA A 69 -15.63 0.63 -13.77
C ALA A 69 -14.11 0.61 -13.63
N THR A 70 -13.61 0.48 -12.40
CA THR A 70 -12.18 0.34 -12.11
C THR A 70 -11.95 -0.91 -11.28
N ALA A 71 -11.02 -1.74 -11.71
CA ALA A 71 -10.46 -2.84 -10.93
C ALA A 71 -8.99 -2.55 -10.70
N ALA A 72 -8.51 -2.80 -9.48
CA ALA A 72 -7.12 -2.55 -9.12
C ALA A 72 -6.56 -3.76 -8.36
N GLU A 73 -5.31 -4.12 -8.66
CA GLU A 73 -4.59 -5.20 -8.01
C GLU A 73 -3.09 -4.91 -8.00
N MET A 74 -2.36 -5.52 -7.08
CA MET A 74 -0.91 -5.39 -7.04
C MET A 74 -0.26 -6.13 -8.20
N LEU A 75 0.77 -5.54 -8.79
CA LEU A 75 1.47 -6.16 -9.91
C LEU A 75 2.17 -7.47 -9.49
N GLU A 76 2.63 -7.56 -8.25
CA GLU A 76 3.16 -8.78 -7.65
C GLU A 76 2.14 -9.93 -7.69
N ASP A 77 0.89 -9.65 -7.27
CA ASP A 77 -0.18 -10.65 -7.28
C ASP A 77 -0.55 -11.07 -8.73
N ILE A 78 -0.53 -10.12 -9.67
CA ILE A 78 -0.76 -10.40 -11.09
C ILE A 78 0.32 -11.31 -11.67
N TYR A 79 1.57 -11.19 -11.23
CA TYR A 79 2.64 -12.12 -11.61
C TYR A 79 2.48 -13.51 -10.96
N ALA A 80 2.02 -13.56 -9.71
CA ALA A 80 1.86 -14.80 -8.96
C ALA A 80 0.65 -15.63 -9.43
N GLU A 81 -0.44 -14.96 -9.82
CA GLU A 81 -1.71 -15.59 -10.18
C GLU A 81 -2.07 -15.40 -11.65
N PRO A 82 -1.94 -16.43 -12.50
CA PRO A 82 -2.26 -16.32 -13.94
C PRO A 82 -3.68 -15.85 -14.24
N GLY A 83 -4.63 -16.08 -13.32
CA GLY A 83 -6.02 -15.62 -13.44
C GLY A 83 -6.18 -14.11 -13.40
N LEU A 84 -5.26 -13.39 -12.76
CA LEU A 84 -5.25 -11.93 -12.68
C LEU A 84 -4.64 -11.26 -13.91
N ASN A 85 -3.90 -12.00 -14.75
CA ASN A 85 -3.42 -11.51 -16.04
C ASN A 85 -4.56 -11.45 -17.05
N VAL A 86 -5.42 -10.45 -16.91
CA VAL A 86 -6.66 -10.33 -17.71
C VAL A 86 -6.41 -9.90 -19.14
N ALA A 87 -7.33 -10.29 -20.04
CA ALA A 87 -7.35 -9.78 -21.39
C ALA A 87 -7.85 -8.32 -21.42
N LEU A 88 -7.07 -7.47 -22.08
CA LEU A 88 -7.41 -6.08 -22.31
C LEU A 88 -8.38 -5.93 -23.48
N ARG A 89 -9.16 -4.86 -23.48
CA ARG A 89 -10.10 -4.52 -24.54
C ARG A 89 -9.81 -3.14 -25.08
N PRO A 90 -10.16 -2.87 -26.34
CA PRO A 90 -10.11 -1.53 -26.90
C PRO A 90 -10.81 -0.51 -25.99
N GLY A 91 -10.14 0.60 -25.72
CA GLY A 91 -10.64 1.66 -24.83
C GLY A 91 -10.27 1.49 -23.37
N ASP A 92 -9.64 0.40 -22.96
CA ASP A 92 -9.13 0.26 -21.60
C ASP A 92 -8.05 1.30 -21.30
N LEU A 93 -8.08 1.81 -20.07
CA LEU A 93 -6.99 2.59 -19.50
C LEU A 93 -6.31 1.75 -18.40
N VAL A 94 -5.05 1.44 -18.61
CA VAL A 94 -4.18 0.78 -17.62
C VAL A 94 -3.33 1.84 -16.94
N LEU A 95 -3.47 1.97 -15.63
CA LEU A 95 -2.74 2.95 -14.83
C LEU A 95 -1.87 2.22 -13.80
N LEU A 96 -0.55 2.42 -13.87
CA LEU A 96 0.39 1.92 -12.88
C LEU A 96 0.76 3.00 -11.89
N THR A 97 0.36 2.82 -10.64
CA THR A 97 0.53 3.81 -9.57
C THR A 97 1.44 3.24 -8.49
N PRO A 98 2.52 3.94 -8.11
CA PRO A 98 3.30 3.55 -6.93
C PRO A 98 2.44 3.55 -5.67
N LEU A 99 2.65 2.54 -4.80
CA LEU A 99 2.08 2.55 -3.46
C LEU A 99 2.50 3.82 -2.72
N ARG A 100 1.51 4.56 -2.22
CA ARG A 100 1.74 5.82 -1.49
C ARG A 100 1.65 5.66 0.01
N GLN A 101 1.55 4.43 0.48
CA GLN A 101 1.49 4.14 1.91
C GLN A 101 2.78 4.57 2.59
N ARG A 102 2.63 5.23 3.73
CA ARG A 102 3.74 5.75 4.53
C ARG A 102 3.41 5.73 6.01
N PHE A 103 4.43 5.63 6.82
CA PHE A 103 4.34 5.76 8.26
C PHE A 103 5.33 6.81 8.75
N LEU A 104 5.07 7.36 9.92
CA LEU A 104 5.92 8.36 10.57
C LEU A 104 6.67 7.70 11.73
N VAL A 105 7.97 7.95 11.86
CA VAL A 105 8.76 7.53 13.02
C VAL A 105 9.33 8.76 13.71
N LEU A 106 9.13 8.86 15.02
CA LEU A 106 9.52 9.96 15.87
C LEU A 106 10.18 9.46 17.16
N GLY A 107 10.88 10.35 17.86
CA GLY A 107 11.51 10.07 19.15
C GLY A 107 12.90 9.46 19.03
N ALA A 108 13.27 8.54 19.92
CA ALA A 108 14.59 7.93 20.01
C ALA A 108 14.78 6.79 18.99
N SER A 109 14.69 7.12 17.71
CA SER A 109 15.01 6.26 16.57
C SER A 109 16.24 6.78 15.85
N GLY A 110 16.94 5.91 15.13
CA GLY A 110 18.13 6.30 14.35
C GLY A 110 17.83 7.39 13.32
N ARG A 111 16.58 7.50 12.85
CA ARG A 111 16.11 8.56 11.95
C ARG A 111 14.64 8.88 12.16
N GLN A 112 14.35 10.12 12.53
CA GLN A 112 12.99 10.65 12.56
C GLN A 112 12.57 11.07 11.16
N ALA A 113 11.61 10.38 10.57
CA ALA A 113 11.19 10.62 9.18
C ALA A 113 9.81 10.05 8.89
N GLN A 114 9.20 10.57 7.83
CA GLN A 114 8.11 9.91 7.15
C GLN A 114 8.70 8.91 6.14
N ILE A 115 8.42 7.63 6.31
CA ILE A 115 9.02 6.54 5.56
C ILE A 115 7.95 5.90 4.67
N PRO A 116 8.18 5.79 3.35
CA PRO A 116 7.29 5.02 2.49
C PRO A 116 7.40 3.53 2.82
N PHE A 117 6.33 2.78 2.61
CA PHE A 117 6.35 1.34 2.77
C PHE A 117 7.34 0.72 1.77
N PRO A 118 8.33 -0.06 2.23
CA PRO A 118 9.24 -0.77 1.34
C PRO A 118 8.54 -1.90 0.56
N THR A 119 7.53 -2.51 1.17
CA THR A 119 6.72 -3.61 0.64
C THR A 119 5.25 -3.35 0.95
N ARG A 120 4.34 -4.17 0.39
CA ARG A 120 2.89 -4.05 0.62
C ARG A 120 2.52 -4.14 2.11
N GLU A 121 3.18 -5.02 2.83
CA GLU A 121 2.98 -5.22 4.27
C GLU A 121 4.27 -4.97 5.04
N VAL A 122 4.18 -4.18 6.08
CA VAL A 122 5.33 -3.82 6.93
C VAL A 122 4.98 -4.15 8.37
N SER A 123 5.81 -4.94 9.03
CA SER A 123 5.69 -5.19 10.47
C SER A 123 6.21 -4.00 11.28
N LEU A 124 5.82 -3.91 12.56
CA LEU A 124 6.34 -2.87 13.45
C LEU A 124 7.87 -2.96 13.60
N LEU A 125 8.43 -4.17 13.65
CA LEU A 125 9.89 -4.33 13.72
C LEU A 125 10.58 -3.89 12.42
N GLN A 126 10.02 -4.23 11.26
CA GLN A 126 10.54 -3.77 9.98
C GLN A 126 10.46 -2.24 9.85
N ALA A 127 9.39 -1.64 10.35
CA ALA A 127 9.24 -0.18 10.36
C ALA A 127 10.28 0.50 11.26
N ILE A 128 10.54 -0.06 12.46
CA ILE A 128 11.59 0.42 13.36
C ILE A 128 12.96 0.25 12.70
N ALA A 129 13.25 -0.91 12.11
CA ALA A 129 14.51 -1.16 11.39
C ALA A 129 14.71 -0.21 10.21
N ALA A 130 13.65 0.09 9.43
CA ALA A 130 13.69 1.06 8.33
C ALA A 130 13.99 2.50 8.81
N ALA A 131 13.69 2.81 10.07
CA ALA A 131 14.05 4.07 10.72
C ALA A 131 15.45 4.05 11.38
N GLY A 132 16.26 3.02 11.12
CA GLY A 132 17.59 2.88 11.70
C GLY A 132 17.64 2.25 13.09
N GLY A 133 16.53 1.61 13.52
CA GLY A 133 16.45 0.95 14.83
C GLY A 133 16.13 1.91 15.98
N LEU A 134 16.25 1.38 17.19
CA LEU A 134 16.23 2.14 18.44
C LEU A 134 17.61 2.79 18.65
N GLU A 135 17.64 4.00 19.17
CA GLU A 135 18.89 4.65 19.52
C GLU A 135 19.43 4.10 20.84
N ASP A 136 20.56 3.38 20.77
CA ASP A 136 21.09 2.55 21.88
C ASP A 136 21.23 3.27 23.23
N PHE A 137 21.52 4.59 23.22
CA PHE A 137 21.79 5.34 24.44
C PHE A 137 20.58 6.11 24.99
N THR A 138 19.56 6.33 24.21
CA THR A 138 18.44 7.22 24.58
C THR A 138 17.10 6.53 24.55
N ALA A 139 16.93 5.49 23.75
CA ALA A 139 15.65 4.81 23.60
C ALA A 139 15.27 4.00 24.85
N ASP A 140 14.02 4.14 25.29
CA ASP A 140 13.43 3.23 26.26
C ASP A 140 12.73 2.07 25.53
N PRO A 141 13.25 0.83 25.61
CA PRO A 141 12.65 -0.31 24.93
C PRO A 141 11.24 -0.67 25.44
N LYS A 142 10.81 -0.13 26.59
CA LYS A 142 9.43 -0.26 27.11
C LYS A 142 8.46 0.72 26.49
N GLY A 143 8.96 1.69 25.75
CA GLY A 143 8.22 2.86 25.27
C GLY A 143 8.11 2.93 23.74
N VAL A 144 7.77 1.82 23.08
CA VAL A 144 7.40 1.86 21.65
C VAL A 144 5.89 1.99 21.54
N PHE A 145 5.43 3.09 20.94
CA PHE A 145 4.01 3.39 20.75
C PHE A 145 3.66 3.51 19.28
N VAL A 146 2.48 2.99 18.90
CA VAL A 146 1.90 3.19 17.57
C VAL A 146 0.59 3.93 17.73
N PHE A 147 0.52 5.13 17.18
CA PHE A 147 -0.68 5.97 17.11
C PHE A 147 -1.40 5.68 15.80
N ARG A 148 -2.63 5.24 15.89
CA ARG A 148 -3.47 4.84 14.76
C ARG A 148 -4.90 5.29 14.93
N ARG A 149 -5.57 5.62 13.83
CA ARG A 149 -7.03 5.76 13.81
C ARG A 149 -7.66 4.45 13.33
N GLU A 150 -8.30 3.74 14.27
CA GLU A 150 -9.02 2.51 13.97
C GLU A 150 -10.45 2.81 13.51
N ARG A 151 -11.02 1.90 12.72
CA ARG A 151 -12.46 1.96 12.43
C ARG A 151 -13.24 1.88 13.76
N ARG A 152 -14.34 2.64 13.89
CA ARG A 152 -15.09 2.71 15.15
C ARG A 152 -15.42 1.35 15.74
N ALA A 153 -15.96 0.44 14.95
CA ALA A 153 -16.30 -0.92 15.41
C ALA A 153 -15.09 -1.71 15.94
N GLN A 154 -13.90 -1.53 15.36
CA GLN A 154 -12.66 -2.16 15.84
C GLN A 154 -12.16 -1.50 17.13
N ALA A 155 -12.23 -0.17 17.19
CA ALA A 155 -11.80 0.56 18.38
C ALA A 155 -12.71 0.29 19.58
N GLU A 156 -14.02 0.19 19.38
CA GLU A 156 -15.01 -0.16 20.43
C GLU A 156 -14.79 -1.58 20.98
N ALA A 157 -14.31 -2.51 20.14
CA ALA A 157 -13.94 -3.85 20.60
C ALA A 157 -12.65 -3.89 21.42
N LEU A 158 -11.78 -2.89 21.27
CA LEU A 158 -10.46 -2.81 21.95
C LEU A 158 -10.47 -1.90 23.18
N LEU A 159 -11.36 -0.92 23.22
CA LEU A 159 -11.33 0.17 24.19
C LEU A 159 -12.66 0.30 24.91
N GLU A 160 -12.60 0.37 26.23
CA GLU A 160 -13.73 0.75 27.08
C GLU A 160 -13.73 2.27 27.29
N GLY A 161 -14.93 2.88 27.27
CA GLY A 161 -15.11 4.30 27.60
C GLY A 161 -15.19 5.27 26.42
N PRO A 162 -15.44 6.56 26.70
CA PRO A 162 -15.59 7.59 25.68
C PRO A 162 -14.28 7.93 24.96
N GLU A 163 -14.39 8.55 23.81
CA GLU A 163 -13.25 9.10 23.08
C GLU A 163 -12.67 10.30 23.88
N PRO A 164 -11.33 10.42 24.00
CA PRO A 164 -10.71 11.55 24.69
C PRO A 164 -11.12 12.89 24.07
N GLU A 165 -11.41 13.87 24.91
CA GLU A 165 -11.72 15.23 24.46
C GLU A 165 -10.47 15.95 23.92
N GLY A 166 -10.68 16.87 22.98
CA GLY A 166 -9.60 17.71 22.44
C GLY A 166 -8.80 17.09 21.30
N LEU A 167 -9.16 15.90 20.85
CA LEU A 167 -8.52 15.31 19.67
C LEU A 167 -9.07 15.92 18.37
N PRO A 168 -8.21 16.16 17.36
CA PRO A 168 -8.67 16.67 16.07
C PRO A 168 -9.64 15.68 15.43
N PRO A 169 -10.74 16.18 14.81
CA PRO A 169 -11.70 15.33 14.11
C PRO A 169 -11.01 14.60 12.96
N GLY A 170 -11.45 13.36 12.68
CA GLY A 170 -10.92 12.56 11.59
C GLY A 170 -11.66 11.23 11.46
N PRO A 171 -11.43 10.49 10.37
CA PRO A 171 -12.06 9.20 10.17
C PRO A 171 -11.55 8.19 11.22
N GLY A 172 -12.48 7.47 11.86
CA GLY A 172 -12.16 6.47 12.88
C GLY A 172 -11.90 7.05 14.27
N ARG A 173 -11.59 6.17 15.22
CA ARG A 173 -11.29 6.49 16.62
C ARG A 173 -9.79 6.33 16.87
N PRO A 174 -9.11 7.28 17.54
CA PRO A 174 -7.70 7.15 17.85
C PRO A 174 -7.46 6.04 18.89
N VAL A 175 -6.45 5.22 18.60
CA VAL A 175 -5.96 4.13 19.44
C VAL A 175 -4.45 4.23 19.53
N VAL A 176 -3.91 4.01 20.72
CA VAL A 176 -2.47 3.96 20.96
C VAL A 176 -2.09 2.55 21.38
N TYR A 177 -1.31 1.88 20.55
CA TYR A 177 -0.74 0.57 20.85
C TYR A 177 0.61 0.76 21.52
N ARG A 178 0.87 0.00 22.57
CA ARG A 178 2.16 -0.03 23.25
C ARG A 178 2.82 -1.39 23.13
N LEU A 179 4.07 -1.41 22.69
CA LEU A 179 4.93 -2.56 22.70
C LEU A 179 6.08 -2.36 23.69
N ASP A 180 6.23 -3.33 24.61
CA ASP A 180 7.36 -3.40 25.55
C ASP A 180 8.34 -4.46 25.06
N LEU A 181 9.44 -3.99 24.43
CA LEU A 181 10.46 -4.86 23.83
C LEU A 181 11.32 -5.60 24.88
N THR A 182 11.18 -5.31 26.16
CA THR A 182 11.86 -6.06 27.24
C THR A 182 11.14 -7.38 27.56
N GLN A 183 9.93 -7.58 27.08
CA GLN A 183 9.18 -8.79 27.33
C GLN A 183 9.67 -9.94 26.41
N PRO A 184 9.74 -11.19 26.89
CA PRO A 184 10.32 -12.32 26.12
C PRO A 184 9.63 -12.59 24.78
N GLY A 185 8.37 -12.28 24.61
CA GLY A 185 7.63 -12.49 23.34
C GLY A 185 7.51 -11.27 22.45
N ALA A 186 8.04 -10.12 22.87
CA ALA A 186 7.79 -8.83 22.21
C ALA A 186 8.25 -8.77 20.75
N LEU A 187 9.37 -9.41 20.40
CA LEU A 187 9.85 -9.46 19.02
C LEU A 187 8.88 -10.21 18.12
N PHE A 188 8.34 -11.34 18.55
CA PHE A 188 7.33 -12.09 17.78
C PHE A 188 6.02 -11.31 17.62
N VAL A 189 5.62 -10.58 18.66
CA VAL A 189 4.44 -9.71 18.62
C VAL A 189 4.68 -8.54 17.65
N GLY A 190 5.83 -7.89 17.74
CA GLY A 190 6.20 -6.78 16.85
C GLY A 190 6.32 -7.21 15.39
N GLU A 191 6.78 -8.44 15.12
CA GLU A 191 6.84 -9.01 13.77
C GLU A 191 5.43 -9.28 13.20
N ARG A 192 4.48 -9.66 14.03
CA ARG A 192 3.09 -9.91 13.61
C ARG A 192 2.25 -8.65 13.54
N PHE A 193 2.63 -7.59 14.23
CA PHE A 193 1.89 -6.32 14.22
C PHE A 193 2.12 -5.57 12.92
N ARG A 194 1.11 -5.52 12.05
CA ARG A 194 1.19 -4.82 10.75
C ARG A 194 0.98 -3.33 10.92
N ILE A 195 1.92 -2.54 10.43
CA ILE A 195 1.80 -1.09 10.28
C ILE A 195 0.82 -0.80 9.15
N ARG A 196 0.07 0.31 9.29
CA ARG A 196 -0.87 0.78 8.26
C ARG A 196 -0.50 2.17 7.78
N ASP A 197 -1.05 2.55 6.64
CA ASP A 197 -0.87 3.89 6.10
C ASP A 197 -1.33 4.96 7.10
N GLY A 198 -0.48 5.97 7.31
CA GLY A 198 -0.73 7.05 8.25
C GLY A 198 -0.42 6.75 9.72
N ASP A 199 0.06 5.56 10.08
CA ASP A 199 0.51 5.27 11.43
C ASP A 199 1.69 6.17 11.84
N ALA A 200 1.69 6.59 13.13
CA ALA A 200 2.84 7.24 13.72
C ALA A 200 3.44 6.34 14.82
N ILE A 201 4.70 5.97 14.64
CA ILE A 201 5.50 5.22 15.62
C ILE A 201 6.29 6.23 16.44
N PHE A 202 6.14 6.17 17.74
CA PHE A 202 6.88 7.01 18.66
C PHE A 202 7.71 6.14 19.60
N ILE A 203 9.01 6.38 19.63
CA ILE A 203 9.95 5.69 20.51
C ILE A 203 10.38 6.67 21.58
N THR A 204 10.09 6.36 22.85
CA THR A 204 10.40 7.26 23.96
C THR A 204 11.88 7.26 24.29
N ASN A 205 12.34 8.42 24.79
CA ASN A 205 13.60 8.53 25.50
C ASN A 205 13.42 8.06 26.94
N ALA A 206 14.42 7.44 27.53
CA ALA A 206 14.41 7.18 28.97
C ALA A 206 14.58 8.49 29.77
N PRO A 207 13.87 8.68 30.89
CA PRO A 207 12.85 7.91 31.54
C PRO A 207 11.41 8.36 31.17
N PHE A 208 10.52 7.42 31.09
CA PHE A 208 9.10 7.44 30.73
C PHE A 208 8.19 8.49 31.44
N THR A 209 8.72 9.28 32.36
CA THR A 209 7.96 10.13 33.29
C THR A 209 7.22 11.29 32.62
N GLU A 210 7.76 11.89 31.59
CA GLU A 210 7.13 13.04 30.91
C GLU A 210 5.99 12.59 29.96
N LEU A 211 6.17 11.49 29.23
CA LEU A 211 5.16 10.96 28.32
C LEU A 211 3.94 10.40 29.07
N ARG A 212 4.12 9.97 30.32
CA ARG A 212 3.04 9.48 31.17
C ARG A 212 1.95 10.53 31.39
N LYS A 213 2.30 11.82 31.43
CA LYS A 213 1.34 12.92 31.53
C LYS A 213 0.54 13.10 30.24
N ILE A 214 1.19 12.96 29.09
CA ILE A 214 0.52 13.02 27.79
C ILE A 214 -0.39 11.79 27.60
N LEU A 215 0.11 10.60 27.96
CA LEU A 215 -0.65 9.36 27.87
C LEU A 215 -1.77 9.25 28.90
N GLN A 216 -1.77 10.01 29.99
CA GLN A 216 -2.91 10.07 30.92
C GLN A 216 -4.18 10.62 30.23
N VAL A 217 -4.04 11.53 29.28
CA VAL A 217 -5.13 11.99 28.42
C VAL A 217 -5.64 10.87 27.51
N PHE A 218 -4.77 9.90 27.18
CA PHE A 218 -5.06 8.76 26.32
C PHE A 218 -5.27 7.43 27.07
N ASN A 219 -5.44 7.46 28.40
CA ASN A 219 -5.60 6.22 29.20
C ASN A 219 -6.75 5.32 28.74
N SER A 220 -7.81 5.89 28.17
CA SER A 220 -8.92 5.16 27.59
C SER A 220 -8.65 4.63 26.16
N VAL A 221 -7.46 4.91 25.61
CA VAL A 221 -7.09 4.61 24.21
C VAL A 221 -5.86 3.68 24.13
N LEU A 222 -5.25 3.35 25.27
CA LEU A 222 -3.99 2.62 25.35
C LEU A 222 -4.26 1.11 25.34
N VAL A 223 -3.85 0.44 24.27
CA VAL A 223 -3.97 -1.02 24.11
C VAL A 223 -2.57 -1.64 24.20
N PRO A 224 -2.29 -2.51 25.20
CA PRO A 224 -1.07 -3.31 25.18
C PRO A 224 -1.11 -4.31 24.01
N VAL A 225 -0.06 -4.34 23.21
CA VAL A 225 0.08 -5.37 22.16
C VAL A 225 0.49 -6.67 22.83
N GLN A 226 -0.49 -7.52 23.08
CA GLN A 226 -0.28 -8.85 23.70
C GLN A 226 -0.63 -9.95 22.71
N THR A 227 0.13 -11.04 22.79
CA THR A 227 -0.21 -12.30 22.12
C THR A 227 -1.22 -13.05 22.99
N THR A 228 -2.45 -13.18 22.55
CA THR A 228 -3.35 -14.20 23.10
C THR A 228 -2.88 -15.54 22.54
N THR A 229 -1.98 -16.20 23.26
CA THR A 229 -1.67 -17.61 22.97
C THR A 229 -2.79 -18.44 23.53
N THR A 230 -3.79 -18.76 22.73
CA THR A 230 -4.70 -19.86 23.04
C THR A 230 -3.93 -21.12 22.75
N ILE A 231 -3.30 -21.68 23.79
CA ILE A 231 -2.82 -23.07 23.76
C ILE A 231 -4.09 -23.90 23.87
N ALA A 232 -4.57 -24.45 22.75
CA ALA A 232 -5.53 -25.52 22.76
C ALA A 232 -4.82 -26.77 23.29
N GLN A 233 -5.27 -27.26 24.42
CA GLN A 233 -4.97 -28.62 24.92
C GLN A 233 -5.75 -29.64 24.11
#